data_5939ad544fc49aa0c98ab855b11879d9
#
_entry.id   5939ad544fc49aa0c98ab855b11879d9
#
_cell.length_a   1.000
_cell.length_b   1.000
_cell.length_c   1.000
_cell.angle_alpha   90.00
_cell.angle_beta   90.00
_cell.angle_gamma   90.00
#
_symmetry.space_group_name_H-M   'P 1'
#
loop_
_entity.id
_entity.type
_entity.pdbx_description
1 polymer ?
#
loop_
_entity_poly.entity_id
_entity_poly.type
_entity_poly.pdbx_seq_one_letter_code
_entity_poly.pdbx_strand_id
1 'polypeptide(L)' 'HHVNNCQYICMAEDFLPEDFKVYQMRAEYKMQAKLGDIICPKAKAETGKVIVSLDDTDGKAYAIIEFQQK' A
#
# COMPACT_ATOMS: atom_id res chain seq x y z
N HIS A 1 4.95 -18.79 6.39
CA HIS A 1 4.13 -17.72 6.97
C HIS A 1 3.76 -16.71 5.90
N HIS A 2 2.58 -16.15 6.04
CA HIS A 2 2.08 -15.14 5.14
C HIS A 2 2.23 -13.75 5.73
N VAL A 3 2.41 -12.76 4.87
CA VAL A 3 2.38 -11.37 5.29
C VAL A 3 0.92 -11.02 5.62
N ASN A 4 0.65 -10.49 6.81
CA ASN A 4 -0.72 -10.16 7.18
C ASN A 4 -1.12 -8.77 6.67
N ASN A 5 -2.43 -8.52 6.68
CA ASN A 5 -2.98 -7.27 6.10
C ASN A 5 -2.46 -6.01 6.80
N CYS A 6 -2.21 -6.09 8.10
CA CYS A 6 -1.68 -4.93 8.84
C CYS A 6 -0.30 -4.55 8.36
N GLN A 7 0.51 -5.53 7.96
CA GLN A 7 1.85 -5.26 7.44
C GLN A 7 1.79 -4.53 6.10
N TYR A 8 0.85 -4.88 5.22
CA TYR A 8 0.65 -4.16 3.96
C TYR A 8 0.30 -2.70 4.19
N ILE A 9 -0.62 -2.46 5.12
CA ILE A 9 -1.05 -1.10 5.44
C ILE A 9 0.10 -0.29 6.04
N CYS A 10 0.88 -0.89 6.95
CA CYS A 10 2.04 -0.23 7.53
C CYS A 10 3.07 0.16 6.47
N MET A 11 3.33 -0.73 5.51
CA MET A 11 4.25 -0.42 4.41
C MET A 11 3.73 0.75 3.58
N ALA A 12 2.42 0.77 3.31
CA ALA A 12 1.81 1.82 2.51
C ALA A 12 1.83 3.17 3.22
N GLU A 13 1.63 3.17 4.54
CA GLU A 13 1.64 4.39 5.32
C GLU A 13 2.98 5.12 5.30
N ASP A 14 4.09 4.39 5.10
CA ASP A 14 5.42 4.98 5.01
C ASP A 14 5.56 5.95 3.83
N PHE A 15 4.66 5.89 2.87
CA PHE A 15 4.67 6.77 1.70
C PHE A 15 3.83 8.02 1.87
N LEU A 16 3.16 8.18 3.02
CA LEU A 16 2.34 9.36 3.27
C LEU A 16 3.20 10.54 3.71
N PRO A 17 2.94 11.76 3.19
CA PRO A 17 3.58 12.97 3.73
C PRO A 17 3.24 13.15 5.21
N GLU A 18 4.14 13.80 5.96
CA GLU A 18 3.96 14.00 7.40
C GLU A 18 2.66 14.70 7.76
N ASP A 19 2.24 15.63 6.93
CA ASP A 19 1.03 16.42 7.18
C ASP A 19 -0.22 15.81 6.56
N PHE A 20 -0.12 14.62 5.98
CA PHE A 20 -1.24 13.96 5.37
C PHE A 20 -2.14 13.35 6.45
N LYS A 21 -3.35 13.87 6.56
CA LYS A 21 -4.33 13.37 7.53
C LYS A 21 -5.32 12.47 6.81
N VAL A 22 -5.27 11.19 7.12
CA VAL A 22 -6.12 10.20 6.46
C VAL A 22 -7.56 10.39 6.90
N TYR A 23 -8.43 10.68 5.95
CA TYR A 23 -9.86 10.75 6.15
C TYR A 23 -10.52 9.43 5.82
N GLN A 24 -10.06 8.80 4.73
CA GLN A 24 -10.60 7.53 4.27
C GLN A 24 -9.47 6.67 3.71
N MET A 25 -9.55 5.38 3.95
CA MET A 25 -8.61 4.42 3.40
C MET A 25 -9.40 3.29 2.73
N ARG A 26 -8.91 2.88 1.56
CA ARG A 26 -9.43 1.70 0.86
C ARG A 26 -8.27 0.77 0.60
N ALA A 27 -8.49 -0.50 0.82
CA ALA A 27 -7.48 -1.52 0.56
C ALA A 27 -8.08 -2.61 -0.32
N GLU A 28 -7.35 -2.98 -1.37
CA GLU A 28 -7.73 -4.06 -2.24
C GLU A 28 -6.61 -5.09 -2.21
N TYR A 29 -6.92 -6.29 -1.77
CA TYR A 29 -5.96 -7.39 -1.67
C TYR A 29 -6.12 -8.29 -2.88
N LYS A 30 -5.05 -8.45 -3.65
CA LYS A 30 -5.06 -9.18 -4.92
C LYS A 30 -4.51 -10.58 -4.79
N MET A 31 -3.40 -10.73 -4.07
CA MET A 31 -2.78 -12.02 -3.83
C MET A 31 -2.00 -11.95 -2.53
N GLN A 32 -1.65 -13.11 -1.99
CA GLN A 32 -1.00 -13.18 -0.70
C GLN A 32 0.51 -13.33 -0.85
N ALA A 33 1.26 -12.44 -0.21
CA ALA A 33 2.70 -12.56 -0.14
C ALA A 33 3.07 -13.55 0.96
N LYS A 34 4.17 -14.26 0.76
CA LYS A 34 4.72 -15.17 1.74
C LYS A 34 5.95 -14.54 2.37
N LEU A 35 6.31 -15.02 3.55
CA LEU A 35 7.54 -14.57 4.18
C LEU A 35 8.73 -14.87 3.27
N GLY A 36 9.53 -13.86 3.00
CA GLY A 36 10.65 -13.96 2.08
C GLY A 36 10.37 -13.45 0.67
N ASP A 37 9.10 -13.22 0.33
CA ASP A 37 8.77 -12.62 -0.95
C ASP A 37 9.23 -11.16 -0.96
N ILE A 38 9.70 -10.71 -2.13
CA ILE A 38 10.13 -9.33 -2.30
C ILE A 38 8.93 -8.48 -2.65
N ILE A 39 8.71 -7.41 -1.89
CA ILE A 39 7.65 -6.46 -2.16
C ILE A 39 8.26 -5.17 -2.68
N CYS A 40 7.81 -4.72 -3.84
CA CYS A 40 8.29 -3.52 -4.52
C CYS A 40 7.20 -2.46 -4.47
N PRO A 41 7.23 -1.55 -3.48
CA PRO A 41 6.18 -0.54 -3.36
C PRO A 41 6.30 0.53 -4.44
N LYS A 42 5.16 1.00 -4.92
CA LYS A 42 5.06 2.13 -5.83
C LYS A 42 3.99 3.06 -5.32
N ALA A 43 4.30 4.33 -5.22
CA ALA A 43 3.36 5.32 -4.72
C ALA A 43 3.08 6.37 -5.78
N LYS A 44 1.82 6.79 -5.86
CA LYS A 44 1.38 7.88 -6.72
C LYS A 44 0.61 8.87 -5.88
N ALA A 45 1.10 10.10 -5.85
CA ALA A 45 0.45 11.17 -5.10
C ALA A 45 -0.38 12.04 -6.04
N GLU A 46 -1.62 12.29 -5.65
CA GLU A 46 -2.53 13.21 -6.34
C GLU A 46 -3.04 14.20 -5.30
N THR A 47 -3.72 15.24 -5.76
CA THR A 47 -4.31 16.21 -4.82
C THR A 47 -5.28 15.52 -3.88
N GLY A 48 -4.95 15.51 -2.59
CA GLY A 48 -5.78 14.92 -1.56
C GLY A 48 -5.83 13.39 -1.54
N LYS A 49 -4.92 12.73 -2.27
CA LYS A 49 -4.94 11.27 -2.38
C LYS A 49 -3.54 10.70 -2.57
N VAL A 50 -3.27 9.59 -1.94
CA VAL A 50 -2.05 8.80 -2.19
C VAL A 50 -2.47 7.36 -2.45
N ILE A 51 -1.98 6.80 -3.55
CA ILE A 51 -2.23 5.41 -3.90
C ILE A 51 -0.91 4.67 -3.84
N VAL A 52 -0.87 3.59 -3.07
CA VAL A 52 0.34 2.76 -2.94
C VAL A 52 0.01 1.38 -3.46
N SER A 53 0.79 0.93 -4.44
CA SER A 53 0.71 -0.43 -4.97
C SER A 53 1.89 -1.22 -4.41
N LEU A 54 1.61 -2.31 -3.73
CA LEU A 54 2.64 -3.20 -3.19
C LEU A 54 2.77 -4.37 -4.15
N ASP A 55 3.79 -4.30 -5.01
CA ASP A 55 3.91 -5.19 -6.15
C ASP A 55 4.94 -6.30 -5.92
N ASP A 56 4.80 -7.39 -6.68
CA ASP A 56 5.86 -8.38 -6.76
C ASP A 56 6.94 -7.91 -7.76
N THR A 57 7.94 -8.75 -8.00
CA THR A 57 9.05 -8.38 -8.89
C THR A 57 8.64 -8.34 -10.36
N ASP A 58 7.48 -8.89 -10.70
CA ASP A 58 6.94 -8.88 -12.07
C ASP A 58 5.95 -7.74 -12.30
N GLY A 59 5.71 -6.92 -11.28
CA GLY A 59 4.79 -5.79 -11.38
C GLY A 59 3.34 -6.12 -11.06
N LYS A 60 3.06 -7.31 -10.58
CA LYS A 60 1.71 -7.69 -10.14
C LYS A 60 1.51 -7.29 -8.69
N ALA A 61 0.38 -6.68 -8.40
CA ALA A 61 0.12 -6.16 -7.07
C ALA A 61 -0.30 -7.26 -6.10
N TYR A 62 0.32 -7.29 -4.92
CA TYR A 62 -0.21 -8.02 -3.77
C TYR A 62 -1.39 -7.28 -3.18
N ALA A 63 -1.26 -5.95 -3.07
CA ALA A 63 -2.29 -5.11 -2.49
C ALA A 63 -2.18 -3.70 -3.06
N ILE A 64 -3.31 -3.02 -3.14
CA ILE A 64 -3.38 -1.62 -3.53
C ILE A 64 -4.09 -0.88 -2.41
N ILE A 65 -3.42 0.13 -1.84
CA ILE A 65 -3.94 0.89 -0.72
C ILE A 65 -4.12 2.33 -1.17
N GLU A 66 -5.32 2.86 -0.99
CA GLU A 66 -5.64 4.24 -1.33
C GLU A 66 -5.95 5.01 -0.06
N PHE A 67 -5.23 6.11 0.15
CA PHE A 67 -5.48 7.02 1.27
C PHE A 67 -6.05 8.32 0.72
N GLN A 68 -7.13 8.79 1.32
CA GLN A 68 -7.74 10.05 0.96
C GLN A 68 -7.69 11.02 2.12
N GLN A 69 -7.32 12.25 1.82
CA GLN A 69 -7.30 13.35 2.77
C GLN A 69 -8.60 14.14 2.62
N LYS A 70 -9.09 14.65 3.72
CA LYS A 70 -10.30 15.44 3.72
C LYS A 70 -10.12 16.79 3.04
#